data_fc9639577476de7aac2f6fb526e247c9
#
_entry.id   fc9639577476de7aac2f6fb526e247c9
#
_cell.length_a   1.000
_cell.length_b   1.000
_cell.length_c   1.000
_cell.angle_alpha   90.00
_cell.angle_beta   90.00
_cell.angle_gamma   90.00
#
_symmetry.space_group_name_H-M   'P 1'
#
loop_
_entity.id
_entity.type
_entity.pdbx_description
1 polymer ?
#
loop_
_entity_poly.entity_id
_entity_poly.type
_entity_poly.pdbx_seq_one_letter_code
_entity_poly.pdbx_strand_id
1 'polypeptide(L)'
;MAKGTVSKKKRTHGMTWVYRFQTTRATDGARVENTRTIGLVKDIGDSKEAAWREVGRLGLDINADQDSGHRPTFRELAQHFRDHELRKQAGIGVKAHETSVISESLLDRWVLPRWGEKRASEIRALEIEAWFEALASTPQGKKKKPLSWATIAKIKSIMAQVFTHAQRHELIPATIGKEGRPSNPVLLARSEAGSEYEAIVVTPEQMIVILNELDTPETRLEWTLALLHAATALRPEEAFGLKWEDIDWKQSRIHIRRGWSKGKETPGKTKVSMTQVPMHPALAQVLQEWRRESLYHRESDWVFASTKAKGKAPRSAGVAGQDYLRPAAVKAGVVPADYKGRFGWHNLRHSLATFFGANDVNLPVIQSVLRHAKPGTSAQYVHGDNSAEMAAQEKYLEAIKLVGAVA
;
A
#
# COMPACT_ATOMS: atom_id res chain seq x y z
N MET A 1 14.05 -33.61 1.57
CA MET A 1 14.47 -34.90 2.20
C MET A 1 14.45 -35.99 1.15
N ALA A 2 15.32 -36.98 1.28
CA ALA A 2 15.39 -38.05 0.29
C ALA A 2 14.11 -38.91 0.33
N LYS A 3 13.50 -39.11 -0.83
CA LYS A 3 12.39 -40.00 -1.03
C LYS A 3 12.83 -41.40 -0.62
N GLY A 4 12.05 -42.13 0.18
CA GLY A 4 12.38 -43.52 0.54
C GLY A 4 12.54 -44.40 -0.70
N THR A 5 13.06 -45.60 -0.54
CA THR A 5 13.33 -46.54 -1.65
C THR A 5 12.55 -47.82 -1.49
N VAL A 6 12.02 -48.36 -2.62
CA VAL A 6 11.42 -49.67 -2.67
C VAL A 6 12.41 -50.66 -3.30
N SER A 7 12.57 -51.79 -2.68
CA SER A 7 13.46 -52.87 -3.16
C SER A 7 12.86 -54.26 -2.88
N LYS A 8 13.26 -55.25 -3.67
CA LYS A 8 12.88 -56.63 -3.45
C LYS A 8 13.84 -57.33 -2.50
N LYS A 9 13.33 -58.10 -1.57
CA LYS A 9 14.13 -58.93 -0.65
C LYS A 9 13.56 -60.34 -0.58
N LYS A 10 14.42 -61.34 -0.70
CA LYS A 10 14.03 -62.74 -0.55
C LYS A 10 13.80 -63.01 0.94
N ARG A 11 12.65 -63.56 1.28
CA ARG A 11 12.28 -64.00 2.64
C ARG A 11 11.75 -65.42 2.61
N THR A 12 11.45 -65.99 3.79
CA THR A 12 11.00 -67.38 3.97
C THR A 12 9.77 -67.73 3.14
N HIS A 13 8.89 -66.76 2.88
CA HIS A 13 7.63 -66.96 2.13
C HIS A 13 7.69 -66.44 0.68
N GLY A 14 8.90 -66.14 0.14
CA GLY A 14 9.09 -65.71 -1.24
C GLY A 14 9.70 -64.31 -1.38
N MET A 15 9.71 -63.82 -2.63
CA MET A 15 10.16 -62.44 -2.92
C MET A 15 9.15 -61.42 -2.38
N THR A 16 9.65 -60.47 -1.61
CA THR A 16 8.84 -59.51 -0.89
C THR A 16 9.30 -58.07 -1.20
N TRP A 17 8.41 -57.15 -1.42
CA TRP A 17 8.68 -55.75 -1.51
C TRP A 17 8.93 -55.16 -0.13
N VAL A 18 9.96 -54.31 -0.02
CA VAL A 18 10.41 -53.66 1.20
C VAL A 18 10.59 -52.18 0.93
N TYR A 19 10.02 -51.36 1.79
CA TYR A 19 10.16 -49.92 1.76
C TYR A 19 11.15 -49.46 2.84
N ARG A 20 12.16 -48.73 2.45
CA ARG A 20 13.17 -48.13 3.33
C ARG A 20 13.04 -46.62 3.36
N PHE A 21 13.08 -46.03 4.53
CA PHE A 21 12.95 -44.61 4.75
C PHE A 21 13.74 -44.19 5.97
N GLN A 22 14.11 -42.88 6.02
CA GLN A 22 14.81 -42.29 7.16
C GLN A 22 13.86 -41.46 7.99
N THR A 23 13.92 -41.61 9.31
CA THR A 23 13.24 -40.76 10.28
C THR A 23 14.26 -40.03 11.14
N THR A 24 13.91 -38.85 11.65
CA THR A 24 14.73 -38.14 12.63
C THR A 24 14.25 -38.48 14.02
N ARG A 25 15.14 -38.94 14.88
CA ARG A 25 14.80 -39.30 16.27
C ARG A 25 14.53 -38.03 17.06
N ALA A 26 13.42 -37.95 17.76
CA ALA A 26 12.97 -36.75 18.49
C ALA A 26 13.90 -36.37 19.68
N THR A 27 14.64 -37.36 20.21
CA THR A 27 15.49 -37.14 21.41
C THR A 27 16.86 -36.52 21.13
N ASP A 28 17.45 -36.77 19.97
CA ASP A 28 18.84 -36.39 19.66
C ASP A 28 19.05 -35.86 18.24
N GLY A 29 17.97 -35.77 17.45
CA GLY A 29 18.05 -35.30 16.07
C GLY A 29 18.77 -36.28 15.10
N ALA A 30 19.14 -37.47 15.54
CA ALA A 30 19.88 -38.43 14.74
C ALA A 30 18.97 -39.04 13.65
N ARG A 31 19.52 -39.24 12.44
CA ARG A 31 18.82 -39.93 11.35
C ARG A 31 18.84 -41.42 11.57
N VAL A 32 17.67 -42.06 11.61
CA VAL A 32 17.50 -43.48 11.77
C VAL A 32 16.88 -44.07 10.51
N GLU A 33 17.52 -45.11 9.93
CA GLU A 33 16.96 -45.83 8.79
C GLU A 33 15.94 -46.88 9.28
N ASN A 34 14.75 -46.79 8.71
CA ASN A 34 13.65 -47.71 8.99
C ASN A 34 13.34 -48.53 7.75
N THR A 35 12.87 -49.75 7.98
CA THR A 35 12.50 -50.67 6.92
C THR A 35 11.13 -51.30 7.23
N ARG A 36 10.19 -51.21 6.30
CA ARG A 36 8.86 -51.87 6.40
C ARG A 36 8.64 -52.79 5.23
N THR A 37 8.04 -53.96 5.53
CA THR A 37 7.58 -54.91 4.52
C THR A 37 6.26 -54.41 3.95
N ILE A 38 6.16 -54.36 2.61
CA ILE A 38 4.96 -53.87 1.90
C ILE A 38 4.04 -55.07 1.61
N GLY A 39 4.60 -56.18 1.09
CA GLY A 39 3.87 -57.40 0.75
C GLY A 39 4.63 -58.26 -0.24
N LEU A 40 4.07 -59.40 -0.62
CA LEU A 40 4.71 -60.34 -1.55
C LEU A 40 4.68 -59.78 -2.99
N VAL A 41 5.74 -59.99 -3.74
CA VAL A 41 5.85 -59.57 -5.15
C VAL A 41 4.76 -60.21 -6.01
N LYS A 42 4.38 -61.45 -5.73
CA LYS A 42 3.30 -62.14 -6.44
C LYS A 42 1.93 -61.47 -6.29
N ASP A 43 1.68 -60.80 -5.16
CA ASP A 43 0.39 -60.20 -4.84
C ASP A 43 0.32 -58.71 -5.31
N ILE A 44 1.45 -58.03 -5.30
CA ILE A 44 1.56 -56.57 -5.64
C ILE A 44 1.92 -56.38 -7.12
N GLY A 45 2.68 -57.34 -7.70
CA GLY A 45 3.29 -57.17 -9.02
C GLY A 45 4.79 -56.95 -8.96
N ASP A 46 5.45 -57.17 -10.09
CA ASP A 46 6.92 -57.19 -10.17
C ASP A 46 7.54 -55.84 -10.46
N SER A 47 6.73 -54.78 -10.74
CA SER A 47 7.22 -53.44 -11.06
C SER A 47 7.39 -52.56 -9.84
N LYS A 48 8.34 -51.63 -9.91
CA LYS A 48 8.52 -50.60 -8.85
C LYS A 48 7.32 -49.68 -8.71
N GLU A 49 6.60 -49.40 -9.81
CA GLU A 49 5.40 -48.59 -9.82
C GLU A 49 4.27 -49.26 -9.04
N ALA A 50 4.11 -50.59 -9.15
CA ALA A 50 3.16 -51.36 -8.35
C ALA A 50 3.51 -51.30 -6.86
N ALA A 51 4.79 -51.45 -6.52
CA ALA A 51 5.26 -51.34 -5.14
C ALA A 51 5.03 -49.92 -4.57
N TRP A 52 5.24 -48.87 -5.34
CA TRP A 52 4.96 -47.49 -4.90
C TRP A 52 3.46 -47.21 -4.74
N ARG A 53 2.60 -47.77 -5.58
CA ARG A 53 1.13 -47.68 -5.37
C ARG A 53 0.72 -48.34 -4.06
N GLU A 54 1.32 -49.47 -3.72
CA GLU A 54 1.03 -50.19 -2.47
C GLU A 54 1.57 -49.42 -1.25
N VAL A 55 2.74 -48.80 -1.34
CA VAL A 55 3.25 -47.88 -0.30
C VAL A 55 2.25 -46.77 -0.02
N GLY A 56 1.68 -46.15 -1.08
CA GLY A 56 0.64 -45.11 -0.95
C GLY A 56 -0.65 -45.67 -0.35
N ARG A 57 -1.12 -46.90 -0.79
CA ARG A 57 -2.33 -47.55 -0.27
C ARG A 57 -2.22 -47.87 1.23
N LEU A 58 -1.04 -48.29 1.67
CA LEU A 58 -0.76 -48.61 3.07
C LEU A 58 -0.45 -47.41 3.94
N GLY A 59 -0.47 -46.17 3.38
CA GLY A 59 -0.12 -44.96 4.11
C GLY A 59 1.31 -44.94 4.63
N LEU A 60 2.23 -45.74 4.02
CA LEU A 60 3.61 -45.88 4.46
C LEU A 60 4.56 -44.82 3.85
N ASP A 61 4.08 -44.00 2.92
CA ASP A 61 4.85 -42.90 2.41
C ASP A 61 4.96 -41.80 3.49
N ILE A 62 6.02 -41.93 4.29
CA ILE A 62 6.33 -41.00 5.41
C ILE A 62 6.57 -39.58 4.92
N ASN A 63 6.86 -39.40 3.64
CA ASN A 63 6.82 -38.04 3.05
C ASN A 63 5.38 -37.59 2.76
N ALA A 64 4.40 -38.51 2.65
CA ALA A 64 2.99 -38.17 2.64
C ALA A 64 2.50 -37.77 4.05
N ASP A 65 3.04 -38.37 5.11
CA ASP A 65 2.70 -38.00 6.50
C ASP A 65 3.40 -36.73 6.98
N GLN A 66 4.54 -36.36 6.42
CA GLN A 66 5.10 -35.00 6.59
C GLN A 66 4.34 -33.97 5.74
N ASP A 67 3.61 -34.38 4.72
CA ASP A 67 2.63 -33.61 3.97
C ASP A 67 1.22 -33.67 4.62
N SER A 68 1.00 -34.52 5.64
CA SER A 68 -0.14 -34.50 6.56
C SER A 68 0.02 -33.49 7.68
N GLY A 69 1.12 -32.72 7.69
CA GLY A 69 1.21 -31.48 8.43
C GLY A 69 0.01 -30.62 8.06
N HIS A 70 -0.61 -30.03 9.05
CA HIS A 70 -1.73 -29.12 8.95
C HIS A 70 -1.57 -28.19 7.72
N ARG A 71 -2.40 -28.41 6.69
CA ARG A 71 -2.42 -27.56 5.48
C ARG A 71 -3.32 -26.38 5.75
N PRO A 72 -2.76 -25.22 6.14
CA PRO A 72 -3.57 -24.14 6.64
C PRO A 72 -4.52 -23.63 5.56
N THR A 73 -5.71 -23.26 6.00
CA THR A 73 -6.66 -22.48 5.22
C THR A 73 -6.14 -21.05 5.06
N PHE A 74 -6.64 -20.34 4.06
CA PHE A 74 -6.27 -18.94 3.91
C PHE A 74 -6.72 -18.10 5.12
N ARG A 75 -7.81 -18.48 5.78
CA ARG A 75 -8.29 -17.83 7.01
C ARG A 75 -7.28 -17.91 8.14
N GLU A 76 -6.68 -19.07 8.35
CA GLU A 76 -5.65 -19.26 9.38
C GLU A 76 -4.40 -18.44 9.08
N LEU A 77 -3.96 -18.41 7.81
CA LEU A 77 -2.85 -17.56 7.39
C LEU A 77 -3.16 -16.07 7.59
N ALA A 78 -4.36 -15.64 7.22
CA ALA A 78 -4.79 -14.27 7.39
C ALA A 78 -4.89 -13.88 8.87
N GLN A 79 -5.33 -14.80 9.75
CA GLN A 79 -5.37 -14.56 11.20
C GLN A 79 -3.96 -14.42 11.76
N HIS A 80 -3.03 -15.30 11.40
CA HIS A 80 -1.63 -15.18 11.81
C HIS A 80 -0.99 -13.87 11.33
N PHE A 81 -1.26 -13.47 10.09
CA PHE A 81 -0.83 -12.18 9.56
C PHE A 81 -1.39 -10.99 10.36
N ARG A 82 -2.67 -11.02 10.75
CA ARG A 82 -3.30 -10.01 11.59
C ARG A 82 -2.60 -9.87 12.93
N ASP A 83 -2.37 -10.99 13.58
CA ASP A 83 -1.80 -11.01 14.92
C ASP A 83 -0.35 -10.51 14.97
N HIS A 84 0.43 -10.75 13.89
CA HIS A 84 1.84 -10.41 13.85
C HIS A 84 2.17 -9.09 13.12
N GLU A 85 1.32 -8.65 12.17
CA GLU A 85 1.63 -7.46 11.37
C GLU A 85 0.62 -6.32 11.51
N LEU A 86 -0.63 -6.61 11.86
CA LEU A 86 -1.67 -5.57 11.91
C LEU A 86 -1.97 -5.12 13.34
N ARG A 87 -1.79 -5.96 14.35
CA ARG A 87 -2.07 -5.63 15.75
C ARG A 87 -0.84 -5.11 16.47
N LYS A 88 -1.03 -4.13 17.37
CA LYS A 88 0.05 -3.46 18.10
C LYS A 88 0.91 -4.35 19.02
N GLN A 89 0.51 -5.58 19.26
CA GLN A 89 1.24 -6.54 20.11
C GLN A 89 2.45 -7.18 19.42
N ALA A 90 2.54 -7.08 18.10
CA ALA A 90 3.68 -7.56 17.35
C ALA A 90 4.79 -6.49 17.39
N GLY A 91 5.96 -6.83 17.85
CA GLY A 91 7.11 -5.94 17.99
C GLY A 91 7.56 -5.26 16.69
N ILE A 92 8.71 -5.62 16.15
CA ILE A 92 9.29 -5.03 14.94
C ILE A 92 8.42 -5.32 13.70
N GLY A 93 8.09 -4.28 12.91
CA GLY A 93 7.43 -4.44 11.59
C GLY A 93 5.92 -4.21 11.57
N VAL A 94 5.31 -3.78 12.67
CA VAL A 94 3.88 -3.47 12.72
C VAL A 94 3.53 -2.35 11.74
N LYS A 95 2.51 -2.59 10.92
CA LYS A 95 2.04 -1.59 9.96
C LYS A 95 1.38 -0.40 10.64
N ALA A 96 1.46 0.76 9.99
CA ALA A 96 0.77 1.96 10.44
C ALA A 96 -0.74 1.68 10.62
N HIS A 97 -1.34 2.28 11.64
CA HIS A 97 -2.75 2.06 12.00
C HIS A 97 -3.71 2.15 10.81
N GLU A 98 -3.57 3.15 9.95
CA GLU A 98 -4.41 3.28 8.75
C GLU A 98 -4.25 2.12 7.76
N THR A 99 -3.01 1.69 7.55
CA THR A 99 -2.72 0.52 6.69
C THR A 99 -3.36 -0.72 7.27
N SER A 100 -3.30 -0.90 8.59
CA SER A 100 -3.93 -2.03 9.28
C SER A 100 -5.45 -2.02 9.11
N VAL A 101 -6.11 -0.89 9.36
CA VAL A 101 -7.58 -0.74 9.19
C VAL A 101 -8.02 -1.02 7.75
N ILE A 102 -7.29 -0.52 6.76
CA ILE A 102 -7.60 -0.78 5.34
C ILE A 102 -7.37 -2.25 5.02
N SER A 103 -6.27 -2.83 5.49
CA SER A 103 -5.94 -4.25 5.26
C SER A 103 -7.00 -5.18 5.84
N GLU A 104 -7.43 -4.94 7.08
CA GLU A 104 -8.50 -5.69 7.73
C GLU A 104 -9.82 -5.58 6.96
N SER A 105 -10.20 -4.35 6.58
CA SER A 105 -11.42 -4.13 5.79
C SER A 105 -11.41 -4.85 4.44
N LEU A 106 -10.26 -4.90 3.76
CA LEU A 106 -10.13 -5.61 2.48
C LEU A 106 -10.17 -7.13 2.67
N LEU A 107 -9.51 -7.64 3.71
CA LEU A 107 -9.54 -9.06 4.06
C LEU A 107 -10.98 -9.51 4.39
N ASP A 108 -11.66 -8.81 5.30
CA ASP A 108 -13.00 -9.21 5.76
C ASP A 108 -14.06 -9.06 4.68
N ARG A 109 -13.99 -8.00 3.89
CA ARG A 109 -15.05 -7.71 2.92
C ARG A 109 -14.91 -8.50 1.63
N TRP A 110 -13.67 -8.78 1.18
CA TRP A 110 -13.43 -9.30 -0.16
C TRP A 110 -12.71 -10.64 -0.17
N VAL A 111 -11.61 -10.78 0.57
CA VAL A 111 -10.74 -11.94 0.43
C VAL A 111 -11.27 -13.15 1.21
N LEU A 112 -11.58 -12.98 2.49
CA LEU A 112 -12.01 -14.08 3.35
C LEU A 112 -13.34 -14.70 2.95
N PRO A 113 -14.37 -13.96 2.50
CA PRO A 113 -15.61 -14.58 2.02
C PRO A 113 -15.40 -15.50 0.83
N ARG A 114 -14.41 -15.24 -0.01
CA ARG A 114 -14.13 -16.05 -1.21
C ARG A 114 -13.11 -17.16 -0.96
N TRP A 115 -12.05 -16.85 -0.21
CA TRP A 115 -10.86 -17.70 -0.11
C TRP A 115 -10.61 -18.25 1.30
N GLY A 116 -11.30 -17.75 2.31
CA GLY A 116 -11.01 -18.05 3.71
C GLY A 116 -11.00 -19.54 4.03
N GLU A 117 -11.98 -20.28 3.55
CA GLU A 117 -12.12 -21.71 3.84
C GLU A 117 -11.30 -22.61 2.89
N LYS A 118 -10.72 -22.03 1.83
CA LYS A 118 -9.88 -22.79 0.91
C LYS A 118 -8.51 -23.02 1.53
N ARG A 119 -7.95 -24.20 1.37
CA ARG A 119 -6.55 -24.46 1.75
C ARG A 119 -5.62 -23.62 0.88
N ALA A 120 -4.60 -23.04 1.47
CA ALA A 120 -3.66 -22.17 0.75
C ALA A 120 -3.03 -22.88 -0.47
N SER A 121 -2.76 -24.17 -0.35
CA SER A 121 -2.21 -25.02 -1.43
C SER A 121 -3.18 -25.27 -2.59
N GLU A 122 -4.46 -25.01 -2.43
CA GLU A 122 -5.50 -25.22 -3.46
C GLU A 122 -5.83 -23.95 -4.24
N ILE A 123 -5.36 -22.79 -3.78
CA ILE A 123 -5.60 -21.51 -4.45
C ILE A 123 -4.70 -21.41 -5.69
N ARG A 124 -5.29 -21.17 -6.86
CA ARG A 124 -4.59 -21.11 -8.15
C ARG A 124 -4.61 -19.70 -8.74
N ALA A 125 -3.54 -19.35 -9.45
CA ALA A 125 -3.41 -18.02 -10.08
C ALA A 125 -4.56 -17.71 -11.04
N LEU A 126 -4.95 -18.63 -11.91
CA LEU A 126 -6.05 -18.45 -12.86
C LEU A 126 -7.41 -18.25 -12.17
N GLU A 127 -7.65 -18.90 -11.03
CA GLU A 127 -8.88 -18.67 -10.26
C GLU A 127 -8.92 -17.28 -9.63
N ILE A 128 -7.74 -16.74 -9.25
CA ILE A 128 -7.59 -15.38 -8.73
C ILE A 128 -7.85 -14.38 -9.85
N GLU A 129 -7.31 -14.61 -11.05
CA GLU A 129 -7.54 -13.76 -12.24
C GLU A 129 -9.04 -13.70 -12.57
N ALA A 130 -9.70 -14.84 -12.72
CA ALA A 130 -11.15 -14.89 -12.97
C ALA A 130 -11.97 -14.20 -11.88
N TRP A 131 -11.53 -14.28 -10.62
CA TRP A 131 -12.19 -13.57 -9.54
C TRP A 131 -11.97 -12.05 -9.63
N PHE A 132 -10.79 -11.57 -10.01
CA PHE A 132 -10.55 -10.15 -10.22
C PHE A 132 -11.40 -9.58 -11.35
N GLU A 133 -11.53 -10.31 -12.46
CA GLU A 133 -12.44 -9.96 -13.57
C GLU A 133 -13.91 -9.89 -13.11
N ALA A 134 -14.34 -10.86 -12.32
CA ALA A 134 -15.69 -10.85 -11.75
C ALA A 134 -15.92 -9.65 -10.82
N LEU A 135 -14.92 -9.23 -10.02
CA LEU A 135 -15.02 -8.03 -9.19
C LEU A 135 -15.08 -6.75 -10.02
N ALA A 136 -14.38 -6.71 -11.17
CA ALA A 136 -14.34 -5.56 -12.07
C ALA A 136 -15.58 -5.43 -12.94
N SER A 137 -16.25 -6.54 -13.27
CA SER A 137 -17.40 -6.56 -14.19
C SER A 137 -18.76 -6.61 -13.48
N THR A 138 -18.84 -7.29 -12.34
CA THR A 138 -20.10 -7.52 -11.64
C THR A 138 -20.33 -6.49 -10.54
N PRO A 139 -21.54 -5.91 -10.42
CA PRO A 139 -21.90 -5.01 -9.32
C PRO A 139 -21.72 -5.68 -7.95
N GLN A 140 -20.96 -5.04 -7.07
CA GLN A 140 -20.57 -5.57 -5.78
C GLN A 140 -21.00 -4.67 -4.61
N GLY A 141 -21.24 -5.28 -3.46
CA GLY A 141 -21.46 -4.60 -2.19
C GLY A 141 -22.73 -3.76 -2.12
N LYS A 142 -22.83 -2.92 -1.09
CA LYS A 142 -24.03 -2.07 -0.83
C LYS A 142 -24.33 -1.06 -1.95
N LYS A 143 -23.31 -0.60 -2.65
CA LYS A 143 -23.44 0.41 -3.72
C LYS A 143 -23.79 -0.20 -5.08
N LYS A 144 -23.85 -1.51 -5.21
CA LYS A 144 -24.14 -2.23 -6.46
C LYS A 144 -23.35 -1.70 -7.67
N LYS A 145 -22.02 -1.49 -7.48
CA LYS A 145 -21.11 -1.05 -8.54
C LYS A 145 -19.93 -2.01 -8.64
N PRO A 146 -19.40 -2.23 -9.84
CA PRO A 146 -18.14 -2.94 -10.02
C PRO A 146 -17.00 -2.25 -9.24
N LEU A 147 -15.97 -3.01 -8.87
CA LEU A 147 -14.79 -2.45 -8.24
C LEU A 147 -13.86 -1.85 -9.31
N SER A 148 -13.24 -0.72 -8.97
CA SER A 148 -12.15 -0.19 -9.80
C SER A 148 -10.91 -1.08 -9.71
N TRP A 149 -10.13 -1.16 -10.78
CA TRP A 149 -8.86 -1.89 -10.83
C TRP A 149 -7.87 -1.40 -9.76
N ALA A 150 -7.89 -0.11 -9.42
CA ALA A 150 -7.11 0.43 -8.30
C ALA A 150 -7.50 -0.18 -6.94
N THR A 151 -8.78 -0.54 -6.73
CA THR A 151 -9.22 -1.26 -5.53
C THR A 151 -8.83 -2.73 -5.60
N ILE A 152 -8.96 -3.36 -6.75
CA ILE A 152 -8.56 -4.75 -7.00
C ILE A 152 -7.04 -4.91 -6.78
N ALA A 153 -6.22 -3.95 -7.24
CA ALA A 153 -4.79 -3.94 -6.97
C ALA A 153 -4.45 -3.92 -5.47
N LYS A 154 -5.23 -3.22 -4.65
CA LYS A 154 -5.08 -3.25 -3.18
C LYS A 154 -5.48 -4.61 -2.60
N ILE A 155 -6.55 -5.22 -3.11
CA ILE A 155 -6.98 -6.58 -2.73
C ILE A 155 -5.89 -7.60 -3.10
N LYS A 156 -5.34 -7.52 -4.31
CA LYS A 156 -4.21 -8.34 -4.76
C LYS A 156 -3.01 -8.18 -3.84
N SER A 157 -2.65 -6.93 -3.53
CA SER A 157 -1.51 -6.61 -2.66
C SER A 157 -1.65 -7.21 -1.27
N ILE A 158 -2.82 -7.07 -0.62
CA ILE A 158 -3.01 -7.63 0.72
C ILE A 158 -3.03 -9.16 0.72
N MET A 159 -3.65 -9.77 -0.28
CA MET A 159 -3.65 -11.23 -0.43
C MET A 159 -2.23 -11.78 -0.64
N ALA A 160 -1.43 -11.13 -1.50
CA ALA A 160 -0.02 -11.48 -1.71
C ALA A 160 0.81 -11.34 -0.42
N GLN A 161 0.56 -10.29 0.38
CA GLN A 161 1.25 -10.07 1.66
C GLN A 161 0.95 -11.18 2.67
N VAL A 162 -0.29 -11.69 2.74
CA VAL A 162 -0.65 -12.81 3.61
C VAL A 162 0.15 -14.06 3.23
N PHE A 163 0.25 -14.39 1.94
CA PHE A 163 1.05 -15.53 1.48
C PHE A 163 2.55 -15.34 1.76
N THR A 164 3.09 -14.16 1.47
CA THR A 164 4.51 -13.84 1.72
C THR A 164 4.84 -13.89 3.22
N HIS A 165 3.93 -13.41 4.06
CA HIS A 165 4.04 -13.55 5.52
C HIS A 165 4.06 -15.03 5.94
N ALA A 166 3.14 -15.84 5.41
CA ALA A 166 3.08 -17.26 5.70
C ALA A 166 4.35 -18.01 5.28
N GLN A 167 4.94 -17.64 4.13
CA GLN A 167 6.24 -18.18 3.70
C GLN A 167 7.37 -17.79 4.65
N ARG A 168 7.42 -16.52 5.07
CA ARG A 168 8.45 -16.00 5.99
C ARG A 168 8.37 -16.67 7.37
N HIS A 169 7.17 -17.02 7.83
CA HIS A 169 6.92 -17.71 9.10
C HIS A 169 6.86 -19.24 8.95
N GLU A 170 7.28 -19.77 7.80
CA GLU A 170 7.34 -21.23 7.53
C GLU A 170 6.02 -21.98 7.71
N LEU A 171 4.88 -21.26 7.69
CA LEU A 171 3.54 -21.86 7.74
C LEU A 171 3.18 -22.58 6.43
N ILE A 172 3.78 -22.14 5.33
CA ILE A 172 3.72 -22.76 4.02
C ILE A 172 5.13 -22.76 3.40
N PRO A 173 5.46 -23.74 2.54
CA PRO A 173 6.76 -23.75 1.87
C PRO A 173 6.90 -22.58 0.91
N ALA A 174 8.12 -22.09 0.69
CA ALA A 174 8.37 -21.01 -0.27
C ALA A 174 8.05 -21.43 -1.71
N THR A 175 8.29 -22.69 -2.04
CA THR A 175 8.06 -23.28 -3.36
C THR A 175 7.29 -24.57 -3.27
N ILE A 176 6.56 -24.93 -4.33
CA ILE A 176 5.74 -26.14 -4.44
C ILE A 176 6.20 -26.94 -5.66
N GLY A 177 6.24 -28.28 -5.50
CA GLY A 177 6.56 -29.22 -6.57
C GLY A 177 8.06 -29.32 -6.88
N LYS A 178 8.42 -30.25 -7.76
CA LYS A 178 9.81 -30.51 -8.15
C LYS A 178 10.46 -29.38 -8.90
N GLU A 179 9.65 -28.55 -9.58
CA GLU A 179 10.10 -27.42 -10.42
C GLU A 179 10.31 -26.13 -9.62
N GLY A 180 10.09 -26.16 -8.30
CA GLY A 180 10.31 -24.99 -7.44
C GLY A 180 9.38 -23.81 -7.72
N ARG A 181 8.11 -24.05 -8.13
CA ARG A 181 7.15 -22.95 -8.34
C ARG A 181 6.89 -22.20 -7.04
N PRO A 182 6.80 -20.85 -7.10
CA PRO A 182 6.42 -20.07 -5.91
C PRO A 182 5.10 -20.55 -5.33
N SER A 183 5.03 -20.74 -4.01
CA SER A 183 3.79 -21.12 -3.34
C SER A 183 2.78 -19.99 -3.21
N ASN A 184 3.19 -18.74 -3.49
CA ASN A 184 2.31 -17.58 -3.53
C ASN A 184 1.67 -17.42 -4.93
N PRO A 185 0.44 -17.89 -5.14
CA PRO A 185 -0.19 -17.84 -6.46
C PRO A 185 -0.58 -16.44 -6.88
N VAL A 186 -0.69 -15.50 -5.94
CA VAL A 186 -1.10 -14.10 -6.21
C VAL A 186 -0.04 -13.34 -7.00
N LEU A 187 1.25 -13.70 -6.81
CA LEU A 187 2.35 -13.09 -7.56
C LEU A 187 2.34 -13.49 -9.04
N LEU A 188 1.78 -14.66 -9.36
CA LEU A 188 1.64 -15.16 -10.73
C LEU A 188 0.34 -14.66 -11.38
N ALA A 189 -0.67 -14.32 -10.59
CA ALA A 189 -1.95 -13.84 -11.10
C ALA A 189 -1.79 -12.47 -11.77
N ARG A 190 -2.35 -12.31 -12.95
CA ARG A 190 -2.40 -11.05 -13.69
C ARG A 190 -3.55 -10.18 -13.16
N SER A 191 -3.43 -8.90 -13.35
CA SER A 191 -4.51 -7.93 -13.11
C SER A 191 -4.28 -6.76 -14.05
N GLU A 192 -5.35 -6.14 -14.51
CA GLU A 192 -5.21 -4.92 -15.30
C GLU A 192 -4.60 -3.80 -14.46
N ALA A 193 -3.87 -2.91 -15.11
CA ALA A 193 -3.45 -1.66 -14.52
C ALA A 193 -4.71 -0.83 -14.20
N GLY A 194 -4.73 -0.19 -13.03
CA GLY A 194 -5.77 0.79 -12.76
C GLY A 194 -5.69 1.91 -13.79
N SER A 195 -6.83 2.50 -14.16
CA SER A 195 -6.83 3.72 -14.96
C SER A 195 -5.95 4.76 -14.27
N GLU A 196 -5.11 5.44 -15.03
CA GLU A 196 -4.34 6.57 -14.49
C GLU A 196 -5.32 7.60 -13.91
N TYR A 197 -5.09 7.96 -12.66
CA TYR A 197 -5.86 9.00 -12.01
C TYR A 197 -5.33 10.34 -12.49
N GLU A 198 -6.06 10.99 -13.35
CA GLU A 198 -5.79 12.37 -13.73
C GLU A 198 -6.34 13.30 -12.63
N ALA A 199 -5.43 13.97 -11.94
CA ALA A 199 -5.80 14.90 -10.89
C ALA A 199 -6.32 16.21 -11.53
N ILE A 200 -7.47 16.71 -11.04
CA ILE A 200 -7.89 18.06 -11.39
C ILE A 200 -6.82 19.04 -10.87
N VAL A 201 -6.23 19.80 -11.75
CA VAL A 201 -5.25 20.86 -11.46
C VAL A 201 -6.00 22.18 -11.40
N VAL A 202 -5.77 22.97 -10.34
CA VAL A 202 -6.32 24.31 -10.14
C VAL A 202 -5.25 25.31 -10.54
N THR A 203 -5.55 26.20 -11.50
CA THR A 203 -4.63 27.28 -11.87
C THR A 203 -4.59 28.37 -10.79
N PRO A 204 -3.58 29.27 -10.79
CA PRO A 204 -3.54 30.40 -9.86
C PRO A 204 -4.81 31.29 -9.94
N GLU A 205 -5.31 31.55 -11.14
CA GLU A 205 -6.51 32.37 -11.37
C GLU A 205 -7.74 31.67 -10.79
N GLN A 206 -7.88 30.37 -11.00
CA GLN A 206 -8.95 29.57 -10.44
C GLN A 206 -8.86 29.50 -8.90
N MET A 207 -7.63 29.47 -8.36
CA MET A 207 -7.43 29.48 -6.92
C MET A 207 -7.90 30.80 -6.28
N ILE A 208 -7.67 31.92 -6.96
CA ILE A 208 -8.19 33.22 -6.53
C ILE A 208 -9.72 33.18 -6.44
N VAL A 209 -10.40 32.66 -7.46
CA VAL A 209 -11.87 32.53 -7.43
C VAL A 209 -12.34 31.62 -6.30
N ILE A 210 -11.68 30.47 -6.07
CA ILE A 210 -12.01 29.58 -4.93
C ILE A 210 -11.84 30.33 -3.60
N LEU A 211 -10.76 31.08 -3.44
CA LEU A 211 -10.51 31.87 -2.21
C LEU A 211 -11.60 32.93 -2.02
N ASN A 212 -11.98 33.64 -3.08
CA ASN A 212 -13.05 34.65 -3.02
C ASN A 212 -14.41 34.02 -2.60
N GLU A 213 -14.71 32.79 -3.07
CA GLU A 213 -15.93 32.07 -2.66
C GLU A 213 -15.91 31.61 -1.18
N LEU A 214 -14.72 31.48 -0.61
CA LEU A 214 -14.49 31.12 0.79
C LEU A 214 -14.28 32.33 1.70
N ASP A 215 -14.20 33.55 1.17
CA ASP A 215 -13.90 34.75 1.95
C ASP A 215 -15.15 35.32 2.64
N THR A 216 -15.65 34.58 3.61
CA THR A 216 -16.75 35.01 4.48
C THR A 216 -16.36 34.73 5.95
N PRO A 217 -16.98 35.44 6.92
CA PRO A 217 -16.73 35.19 8.34
C PRO A 217 -16.95 33.72 8.75
N GLU A 218 -17.94 33.05 8.17
CA GLU A 218 -18.33 31.68 8.50
C GLU A 218 -17.36 30.65 7.94
N THR A 219 -16.65 30.98 6.85
CA THR A 219 -15.73 30.08 6.14
C THR A 219 -14.25 30.51 6.28
N ARG A 220 -13.95 31.44 7.18
CA ARG A 220 -12.60 31.97 7.39
C ARG A 220 -11.57 30.89 7.70
N LEU A 221 -11.96 29.84 8.46
CA LEU A 221 -11.12 28.67 8.71
C LEU A 221 -10.77 27.96 7.40
N GLU A 222 -11.77 27.65 6.58
CA GLU A 222 -11.60 26.93 5.32
C GLU A 222 -10.83 27.76 4.29
N TRP A 223 -11.03 29.08 4.27
CA TRP A 223 -10.24 30.03 3.46
C TRP A 223 -8.76 29.98 3.83
N THR A 224 -8.44 30.15 5.12
CA THR A 224 -7.06 30.10 5.63
C THR A 224 -6.40 28.75 5.35
N LEU A 225 -7.15 27.66 5.52
CA LEU A 225 -6.70 26.32 5.24
C LEU A 225 -6.43 26.08 3.74
N ALA A 226 -7.28 26.61 2.86
CA ALA A 226 -7.10 26.52 1.41
C ALA A 226 -5.84 27.28 0.97
N LEU A 227 -5.64 28.49 1.48
CA LEU A 227 -4.43 29.28 1.20
C LEU A 227 -3.17 28.57 1.72
N LEU A 228 -3.21 28.01 2.93
CA LEU A 228 -2.09 27.23 3.47
C LEU A 228 -1.71 26.06 2.56
N HIS A 229 -2.70 25.29 2.11
CA HIS A 229 -2.44 24.15 1.19
C HIS A 229 -1.87 24.62 -0.15
N ALA A 230 -2.44 25.67 -0.72
CA ALA A 230 -2.00 26.22 -2.00
C ALA A 230 -0.56 26.77 -1.92
N ALA A 231 -0.18 27.38 -0.79
CA ALA A 231 1.14 27.99 -0.62
C ALA A 231 2.24 27.02 -0.20
N THR A 232 1.91 25.93 0.50
CA THR A 232 2.91 25.08 1.17
C THR A 232 2.94 23.63 0.67
N ALA A 233 1.97 23.21 -0.11
CA ALA A 233 1.78 21.81 -0.52
C ALA A 233 1.79 20.82 0.64
N LEU A 234 1.37 21.20 1.83
CA LEU A 234 1.22 20.29 2.97
C LEU A 234 0.29 19.13 2.60
N ARG A 235 0.58 17.92 3.09
CA ARG A 235 -0.41 16.84 2.99
C ARG A 235 -1.60 17.19 3.88
N PRO A 236 -2.84 16.77 3.51
CA PRO A 236 -3.99 17.08 4.35
C PRO A 236 -3.80 16.69 5.81
N GLU A 237 -3.28 15.49 6.06
CA GLU A 237 -3.05 15.02 7.44
C GLU A 237 -2.06 15.92 8.21
N GLU A 238 -1.06 16.49 7.51
CA GLU A 238 -0.05 17.40 8.10
C GLU A 238 -0.70 18.75 8.45
N ALA A 239 -1.44 19.35 7.52
CA ALA A 239 -2.10 20.65 7.74
C ALA A 239 -3.14 20.56 8.86
N PHE A 240 -3.97 19.52 8.89
CA PHE A 240 -4.93 19.31 9.99
C PHE A 240 -4.27 18.92 11.31
N GLY A 241 -3.02 18.42 11.28
CA GLY A 241 -2.23 18.09 12.46
C GLY A 241 -1.43 19.25 13.06
N LEU A 242 -1.52 20.45 12.49
CA LEU A 242 -0.78 21.62 12.98
C LEU A 242 -1.36 22.16 14.29
N LYS A 243 -0.47 22.47 15.21
CA LYS A 243 -0.75 23.28 16.42
C LYS A 243 -0.01 24.61 16.32
N TRP A 244 -0.43 25.60 17.09
CA TRP A 244 0.21 26.91 17.08
C TRP A 244 1.67 26.84 17.51
N GLU A 245 2.06 25.92 18.38
CA GLU A 245 3.45 25.65 18.76
C GLU A 245 4.35 25.17 17.61
N ASP A 246 3.76 24.79 16.49
CA ASP A 246 4.50 24.32 15.29
C ASP A 246 4.89 25.49 14.39
N ILE A 247 4.35 26.68 14.62
CA ILE A 247 4.63 27.87 13.82
C ILE A 247 5.78 28.65 14.46
N ASP A 248 6.94 28.61 13.81
CA ASP A 248 8.08 29.43 14.19
C ASP A 248 8.00 30.78 13.47
N TRP A 249 7.45 31.77 14.18
CA TRP A 249 7.28 33.15 13.68
C TRP A 249 8.60 33.86 13.45
N LYS A 250 9.65 33.51 14.24
CA LYS A 250 10.97 34.18 14.16
C LYS A 250 11.76 33.70 12.94
N GLN A 251 11.75 32.39 12.71
CA GLN A 251 12.46 31.78 11.58
C GLN A 251 11.60 31.69 10.31
N SER A 252 10.34 32.14 10.37
CA SER A 252 9.38 32.02 9.26
C SER A 252 9.26 30.58 8.74
N ARG A 253 8.99 29.63 9.64
CA ARG A 253 8.92 28.20 9.33
C ARG A 253 7.72 27.54 10.00
N ILE A 254 7.22 26.49 9.35
CA ILE A 254 6.20 25.59 9.90
C ILE A 254 6.86 24.25 10.13
N HIS A 255 6.86 23.77 11.38
CA HIS A 255 7.40 22.48 11.76
C HIS A 255 6.33 21.41 11.62
N ILE A 256 6.60 20.37 10.84
CA ILE A 256 5.69 19.24 10.69
C ILE A 256 6.10 18.17 11.70
N ARG A 257 5.41 18.12 12.83
CA ARG A 257 5.72 17.19 13.94
C ARG A 257 4.77 15.99 13.97
N ARG A 258 3.58 16.16 13.43
CA ARG A 258 2.50 15.16 13.48
C ARG A 258 1.56 15.30 12.31
N GLY A 259 0.70 14.29 12.12
CA GLY A 259 -0.45 14.35 11.25
C GLY A 259 -1.73 14.07 12.02
N TRP A 260 -2.87 14.39 11.44
CA TRP A 260 -4.19 14.00 11.97
C TRP A 260 -4.97 13.21 10.93
N SER A 261 -5.32 11.99 11.25
CA SER A 261 -6.08 11.12 10.35
C SER A 261 -7.04 10.20 11.11
N LYS A 262 -8.25 10.05 10.58
CA LYS A 262 -9.32 9.19 11.14
C LYS A 262 -9.56 9.38 12.64
N GLY A 263 -9.52 10.64 13.09
CA GLY A 263 -9.79 10.99 14.47
C GLY A 263 -8.64 10.72 15.44
N LYS A 264 -7.43 10.50 14.93
CA LYS A 264 -6.23 10.25 15.75
C LYS A 264 -5.03 11.05 15.26
N GLU A 265 -4.20 11.46 16.20
CA GLU A 265 -2.87 11.96 15.92
C GLU A 265 -2.00 10.81 15.39
N THR A 266 -1.28 11.06 14.33
CA THR A 266 -0.38 10.08 13.69
C THR A 266 1.05 10.62 13.70
N PRO A 267 2.04 9.78 13.99
CA PRO A 267 3.44 10.17 13.78
C PRO A 267 3.68 10.38 12.29
N GLY A 268 4.59 11.27 11.92
CA GLY A 268 4.98 11.47 10.53
C GLY A 268 5.39 10.15 9.86
N LYS A 269 4.96 9.93 8.62
CA LYS A 269 5.18 8.66 7.88
C LYS A 269 6.66 8.33 7.65
N THR A 270 7.54 9.32 7.61
CA THR A 270 8.99 9.17 7.39
C THR A 270 9.74 10.28 8.11
N LYS A 271 11.04 10.09 8.38
CA LYS A 271 11.91 11.17 8.88
C LYS A 271 11.88 12.41 7.99
N VAL A 272 11.71 12.22 6.68
CA VAL A 272 11.59 13.30 5.67
C VAL A 272 10.25 14.04 5.78
N SER A 273 9.18 13.40 6.26
CA SER A 273 7.88 14.08 6.48
C SER A 273 7.83 14.90 7.77
N MET A 274 8.76 14.69 8.70
CA MET A 274 8.94 15.50 9.91
C MET A 274 9.97 16.60 9.67
N THR A 275 9.69 17.46 8.70
CA THR A 275 10.59 18.53 8.25
C THR A 275 9.95 19.89 8.50
N GLN A 276 10.70 20.91 8.20
CA GLN A 276 10.24 22.29 8.22
C GLN A 276 9.80 22.71 6.82
N VAL A 277 8.76 23.53 6.75
CA VAL A 277 8.30 24.18 5.53
C VAL A 277 8.54 25.68 5.66
N PRO A 278 9.13 26.35 4.68
CA PRO A 278 9.27 27.80 4.70
C PRO A 278 7.88 28.44 4.67
N MET A 279 7.73 29.52 5.41
CA MET A 279 6.50 30.29 5.51
C MET A 279 6.75 31.69 4.94
N HIS A 280 6.15 31.97 3.78
CA HIS A 280 6.26 33.30 3.17
C HIS A 280 5.64 34.35 4.10
N PRO A 281 6.19 35.60 4.17
CA PRO A 281 5.67 36.66 5.06
C PRO A 281 4.17 36.94 4.89
N ALA A 282 3.64 36.91 3.67
CA ALA A 282 2.21 37.07 3.41
C ALA A 282 1.38 35.94 4.05
N LEU A 283 1.85 34.70 4.01
CA LEU A 283 1.18 33.56 4.69
C LEU A 283 1.29 33.71 6.21
N ALA A 284 2.43 34.18 6.73
CA ALA A 284 2.62 34.44 8.15
C ALA A 284 1.61 35.48 8.66
N GLN A 285 1.41 36.58 7.92
CA GLN A 285 0.40 37.57 8.26
C GLN A 285 -0.99 36.98 8.35
N VAL A 286 -1.42 36.21 7.35
CA VAL A 286 -2.74 35.55 7.33
C VAL A 286 -2.91 34.59 8.52
N LEU A 287 -1.87 33.82 8.85
CA LEU A 287 -1.94 32.91 10.01
C LEU A 287 -2.00 33.66 11.34
N GLN A 288 -1.32 34.84 11.45
CA GLN A 288 -1.42 35.70 12.63
C GLN A 288 -2.83 36.30 12.79
N GLU A 289 -3.43 36.74 11.67
CA GLU A 289 -4.81 37.21 11.66
C GLU A 289 -5.78 36.10 12.10
N TRP A 290 -5.65 34.93 11.49
CA TRP A 290 -6.45 33.73 11.88
C TRP A 290 -6.26 33.37 13.35
N ARG A 291 -5.03 33.47 13.89
CA ARG A 291 -4.78 33.21 15.31
C ARG A 291 -5.52 34.18 16.22
N ARG A 292 -5.64 35.46 15.83
CA ARG A 292 -6.39 36.50 16.57
C ARG A 292 -7.90 36.28 16.53
N GLU A 293 -8.41 35.78 15.41
CA GLU A 293 -9.83 35.50 15.20
C GLU A 293 -10.28 34.17 15.81
N SER A 294 -9.35 33.20 15.91
CA SER A 294 -9.66 31.86 16.40
C SER A 294 -9.98 31.82 17.90
N LEU A 295 -11.03 31.09 18.27
CA LEU A 295 -11.35 30.77 19.67
C LEU A 295 -10.26 29.91 20.33
N TYR A 296 -9.46 29.22 19.55
CA TYR A 296 -8.42 28.27 19.98
C TYR A 296 -7.06 28.80 19.51
N HIS A 297 -6.41 29.65 20.30
CA HIS A 297 -5.21 30.37 19.90
C HIS A 297 -3.98 30.12 20.81
N ARG A 298 -4.11 29.21 21.79
CA ARG A 298 -2.98 28.82 22.66
C ARG A 298 -1.97 27.99 21.87
N GLU A 299 -0.72 27.97 22.32
CA GLU A 299 0.34 27.19 21.67
C GLU A 299 -0.03 25.71 21.46
N SER A 300 -0.70 25.08 22.47
CA SER A 300 -1.14 23.68 22.40
C SER A 300 -2.39 23.43 21.58
N ASP A 301 -3.11 24.48 21.16
CA ASP A 301 -4.36 24.33 20.40
C ASP A 301 -4.06 24.03 18.92
N TRP A 302 -5.01 23.35 18.28
CA TRP A 302 -4.95 23.09 16.84
C TRP A 302 -5.13 24.40 16.06
N VAL A 303 -4.30 24.64 15.05
CA VAL A 303 -4.44 25.79 14.16
C VAL A 303 -5.84 25.81 13.51
N PHE A 304 -6.34 24.66 13.11
CA PHE A 304 -7.67 24.49 12.52
C PHE A 304 -8.56 23.66 13.44
N ALA A 305 -8.79 24.15 14.64
CA ALA A 305 -9.57 23.47 15.66
C ALA A 305 -11.05 23.32 15.29
N SER A 306 -11.64 22.21 15.68
CA SER A 306 -13.08 21.97 15.52
C SER A 306 -13.88 22.59 16.68
N THR A 307 -14.75 23.53 16.38
CA THR A 307 -15.70 24.09 17.36
C THR A 307 -16.66 23.03 17.88
N LYS A 308 -17.11 22.11 16.99
CA LYS A 308 -17.95 20.97 17.37
C LYS A 308 -17.28 20.05 18.39
N ALA A 309 -15.98 19.86 18.28
CA ALA A 309 -15.17 19.08 19.22
C ALA A 309 -14.65 19.94 20.42
N LYS A 310 -15.11 21.20 20.56
CA LYS A 310 -14.68 22.13 21.60
C LYS A 310 -13.14 22.24 21.68
N GLY A 311 -12.47 22.33 20.51
CA GLY A 311 -11.01 22.43 20.39
C GLY A 311 -10.23 21.13 20.65
N LYS A 312 -10.85 20.05 21.11
CA LYS A 312 -10.16 18.78 21.44
C LYS A 312 -9.63 18.02 20.22
N ALA A 313 -10.10 18.37 19.04
CA ALA A 313 -9.67 17.78 17.77
C ALA A 313 -9.67 18.87 16.69
N PRO A 314 -8.90 18.71 15.62
CA PRO A 314 -8.98 19.62 14.48
C PRO A 314 -10.28 19.41 13.69
N ARG A 315 -10.57 20.37 12.81
CA ARG A 315 -11.66 20.31 11.84
C ARG A 315 -11.56 19.02 11.02
N SER A 316 -12.69 18.39 10.73
CA SER A 316 -12.70 17.20 9.87
C SER A 316 -12.29 17.56 8.44
N ALA A 317 -11.21 16.95 7.94
CA ALA A 317 -10.74 17.13 6.57
C ALA A 317 -11.80 16.78 5.52
N GLY A 318 -12.62 15.75 5.80
CA GLY A 318 -13.75 15.36 4.94
C GLY A 318 -14.83 16.42 4.88
N VAL A 319 -15.26 16.94 6.04
CA VAL A 319 -16.27 18.00 6.11
C VAL A 319 -15.74 19.28 5.44
N ALA A 320 -14.56 19.75 5.82
CA ALA A 320 -13.96 20.96 5.22
C ALA A 320 -13.76 20.84 3.70
N GLY A 321 -13.45 19.63 3.20
CA GLY A 321 -13.28 19.37 1.78
C GLY A 321 -14.60 19.25 1.01
N GLN A 322 -15.58 18.52 1.55
CA GLN A 322 -16.83 18.22 0.83
C GLN A 322 -17.87 19.32 0.97
N ASP A 323 -17.95 19.95 2.13
CA ASP A 323 -19.00 20.92 2.42
C ASP A 323 -18.59 22.37 2.10
N TYR A 324 -17.28 22.64 1.94
CA TYR A 324 -16.75 23.99 1.70
C TYR A 324 -15.85 24.07 0.47
N LEU A 325 -14.68 23.39 0.44
CA LEU A 325 -13.73 23.53 -0.66
C LEU A 325 -14.32 23.08 -2.00
N ARG A 326 -15.00 21.93 -2.04
CA ARG A 326 -15.60 21.42 -3.26
C ARG A 326 -16.72 22.33 -3.80
N PRO A 327 -17.69 22.79 -3.01
CA PRO A 327 -18.69 23.77 -3.47
C PRO A 327 -18.06 25.06 -4.01
N ALA A 328 -17.04 25.61 -3.35
CA ALA A 328 -16.32 26.78 -3.84
C ALA A 328 -15.65 26.51 -5.19
N ALA A 329 -15.01 25.32 -5.36
CA ALA A 329 -14.42 24.93 -6.63
C ALA A 329 -15.45 24.72 -7.76
N VAL A 330 -16.66 24.27 -7.43
CA VAL A 330 -17.77 24.17 -8.40
C VAL A 330 -18.22 25.57 -8.83
N LYS A 331 -18.42 26.48 -7.90
CA LYS A 331 -18.78 27.87 -8.19
C LYS A 331 -17.70 28.58 -9.01
N ALA A 332 -16.43 28.28 -8.74
CA ALA A 332 -15.29 28.80 -9.50
C ALA A 332 -15.14 28.16 -10.91
N GLY A 333 -16.01 27.25 -11.29
CA GLY A 333 -15.94 26.57 -12.59
C GLY A 333 -14.76 25.59 -12.73
N VAL A 334 -14.06 25.25 -11.63
CA VAL A 334 -12.92 24.33 -11.63
C VAL A 334 -13.39 22.87 -11.67
N VAL A 335 -14.48 22.60 -10.98
CA VAL A 335 -15.09 21.26 -10.88
C VAL A 335 -16.48 21.34 -11.47
N PRO A 336 -16.83 20.56 -12.50
CA PRO A 336 -18.20 20.47 -13.00
C PRO A 336 -19.17 20.08 -11.88
N ALA A 337 -20.38 20.63 -11.86
CA ALA A 337 -21.37 20.37 -10.84
C ALA A 337 -21.75 18.89 -10.74
N ASP A 338 -21.75 18.18 -11.88
CA ASP A 338 -22.06 16.77 -12.01
C ASP A 338 -20.84 15.85 -11.86
N TYR A 339 -19.66 16.41 -11.62
CA TYR A 339 -18.42 15.64 -11.49
C TYR A 339 -18.50 14.66 -10.33
N LYS A 340 -18.45 13.35 -10.64
CA LYS A 340 -18.56 12.25 -9.68
C LYS A 340 -17.19 11.81 -9.12
N GLY A 341 -16.12 12.37 -9.63
CA GLY A 341 -14.76 12.10 -9.18
C GLY A 341 -14.43 12.77 -7.84
N ARG A 342 -13.21 12.53 -7.36
CA ARG A 342 -12.73 13.10 -6.11
C ARG A 342 -12.07 14.46 -6.38
N PHE A 343 -12.48 15.46 -5.63
CA PHE A 343 -11.79 16.74 -5.53
C PHE A 343 -11.66 17.11 -4.05
N GLY A 344 -10.51 17.61 -3.65
CA GLY A 344 -10.24 17.98 -2.27
C GLY A 344 -8.80 18.49 -2.07
N TRP A 345 -8.36 18.56 -0.83
CA TRP A 345 -7.09 19.15 -0.40
C TRP A 345 -5.85 18.63 -1.15
N HIS A 346 -5.85 17.35 -1.55
CA HIS A 346 -4.75 16.77 -2.33
C HIS A 346 -4.60 17.41 -3.72
N ASN A 347 -5.71 17.89 -4.30
CA ASN A 347 -5.68 18.56 -5.59
C ASN A 347 -4.91 19.88 -5.51
N LEU A 348 -5.04 20.65 -4.42
CA LEU A 348 -4.28 21.89 -4.23
C LEU A 348 -2.76 21.64 -4.17
N ARG A 349 -2.35 20.56 -3.52
CA ARG A 349 -0.95 20.13 -3.51
C ARG A 349 -0.46 19.71 -4.91
N HIS A 350 -1.28 18.95 -5.66
CA HIS A 350 -0.97 18.61 -7.06
C HIS A 350 -0.87 19.86 -7.92
N SER A 351 -1.77 20.81 -7.72
CA SER A 351 -1.80 22.09 -8.47
C SER A 351 -0.52 22.89 -8.28
N LEU A 352 -0.05 23.06 -7.04
CA LEU A 352 1.22 23.75 -6.79
C LEU A 352 2.41 23.00 -7.42
N ALA A 353 2.41 21.67 -7.35
CA ALA A 353 3.47 20.87 -7.97
C ALA A 353 3.49 21.02 -9.50
N THR A 354 2.31 20.98 -10.13
CA THR A 354 2.15 21.19 -11.57
C THR A 354 2.53 22.61 -11.98
N PHE A 355 2.13 23.60 -11.19
CA PHE A 355 2.53 25.00 -11.42
C PHE A 355 4.06 25.16 -11.40
N PHE A 356 4.75 24.54 -10.43
CA PHE A 356 6.21 24.57 -10.39
C PHE A 356 6.85 23.89 -11.61
N GLY A 357 6.32 22.74 -12.01
CA GLY A 357 6.81 22.03 -13.20
C GLY A 357 6.65 22.84 -14.49
N ALA A 358 5.53 23.56 -14.62
CA ALA A 358 5.23 24.42 -15.77
C ALA A 358 6.02 25.75 -15.78
N ASN A 359 6.63 26.12 -14.65
CA ASN A 359 7.41 27.38 -14.52
C ASN A 359 8.90 27.13 -14.28
N ASP A 360 9.43 26.05 -14.85
CA ASP A 360 10.87 25.73 -14.89
C ASP A 360 11.54 25.60 -13.50
N VAL A 361 10.76 25.35 -12.46
CA VAL A 361 11.31 25.07 -11.13
C VAL A 361 11.98 23.69 -11.17
N ASN A 362 13.26 23.65 -10.88
CA ASN A 362 14.02 22.40 -10.97
C ASN A 362 13.50 21.29 -10.05
N LEU A 363 13.61 20.05 -10.48
CA LEU A 363 13.09 18.87 -9.81
C LEU A 363 13.51 18.72 -8.32
N PRO A 364 14.76 19.01 -7.91
CA PRO A 364 15.14 18.99 -6.50
C PRO A 364 14.34 19.97 -5.63
N VAL A 365 14.02 21.15 -6.13
CA VAL A 365 13.20 22.14 -5.39
C VAL A 365 11.76 21.62 -5.27
N ILE A 366 11.17 21.13 -6.37
CA ILE A 366 9.83 20.49 -6.35
C ILE A 366 9.81 19.34 -5.35
N GLN A 367 10.81 18.46 -5.38
CA GLN A 367 10.93 17.34 -4.46
C GLN A 367 11.02 17.82 -3.01
N SER A 368 11.79 18.85 -2.74
CA SER A 368 11.95 19.46 -1.41
C SER A 368 10.64 20.04 -0.89
N VAL A 369 9.94 20.86 -1.68
CA VAL A 369 8.65 21.48 -1.30
C VAL A 369 7.59 20.41 -1.05
N LEU A 370 7.51 19.41 -1.92
CA LEU A 370 6.58 18.29 -1.78
C LEU A 370 7.02 17.29 -0.70
N ARG A 371 8.25 17.35 -0.24
CA ARG A 371 8.80 16.38 0.73
C ARG A 371 8.58 14.93 0.28
N HIS A 372 8.93 14.65 -0.99
CA HIS A 372 8.89 13.31 -1.54
C HIS A 372 10.19 12.57 -1.23
N ALA A 373 10.06 11.38 -0.62
CA ALA A 373 11.22 10.54 -0.31
C ALA A 373 11.88 9.93 -1.56
N LYS A 374 11.12 9.81 -2.66
CA LYS A 374 11.59 9.24 -3.92
C LYS A 374 11.49 10.28 -5.03
N PRO A 375 12.58 10.55 -5.78
CA PRO A 375 12.58 11.52 -6.90
C PRO A 375 11.52 11.19 -7.97
N GLY A 376 11.32 9.93 -8.32
CA GLY A 376 10.32 9.51 -9.29
C GLY A 376 8.89 9.93 -8.98
N THR A 377 8.57 10.20 -7.70
CA THR A 377 7.25 10.73 -7.32
C THR A 377 7.10 12.23 -7.70
N SER A 378 8.19 12.97 -7.81
CA SER A 378 8.17 14.36 -8.26
C SER A 378 8.37 14.48 -9.77
N ALA A 379 9.01 13.51 -10.41
CA ALA A 379 9.30 13.54 -11.84
C ALA A 379 8.03 13.61 -12.71
N GLN A 380 6.90 13.10 -12.23
CA GLN A 380 5.61 13.19 -12.92
C GLN A 380 5.10 14.62 -13.17
N TYR A 381 5.67 15.64 -12.48
CA TYR A 381 5.31 17.05 -12.66
C TYR A 381 6.25 17.79 -13.59
N VAL A 382 7.35 17.18 -14.00
CA VAL A 382 8.32 17.74 -14.94
C VAL A 382 8.15 17.01 -16.26
N HIS A 383 7.51 17.68 -17.21
CA HIS A 383 7.42 17.18 -18.57
C HIS A 383 8.66 17.63 -19.33
N GLY A 384 9.45 16.70 -19.86
CA GLY A 384 10.56 17.02 -20.76
C GLY A 384 9.98 17.67 -22.02
N ASP A 385 10.27 18.94 -22.22
CA ASP A 385 10.02 19.64 -23.48
C ASP A 385 11.28 19.55 -24.31
N ASN A 386 11.15 19.19 -25.59
CA ASN A 386 12.25 19.16 -26.54
C ASN A 386 13.04 20.49 -26.58
N SER A 387 12.38 21.62 -26.29
CA SER A 387 13.01 22.93 -26.21
C SER A 387 13.99 23.05 -25.03
N ALA A 388 13.62 22.52 -23.86
CA ALA A 388 14.48 22.47 -22.69
C ALA A 388 15.68 21.53 -22.87
N GLU A 389 15.48 20.41 -23.56
CA GLU A 389 16.56 19.47 -23.92
C GLU A 389 17.53 20.13 -24.91
N MET A 390 17.04 20.81 -25.93
CA MET A 390 17.85 21.57 -26.90
C MET A 390 18.63 22.70 -26.22
N ALA A 391 17.98 23.48 -25.35
CA ALA A 391 18.65 24.55 -24.59
C ALA A 391 19.76 24.02 -23.67
N ALA A 392 19.56 22.85 -23.06
CA ALA A 392 20.60 22.19 -22.27
C ALA A 392 21.77 21.71 -23.12
N GLN A 393 21.51 21.16 -24.30
CA GLN A 393 22.54 20.80 -25.27
C GLN A 393 23.30 22.01 -25.78
N GLU A 394 22.59 23.10 -26.10
CA GLU A 394 23.19 24.38 -26.55
C GLU A 394 24.16 24.90 -25.49
N LYS A 395 23.76 25.01 -24.22
CA LYS A 395 24.66 25.40 -23.11
C LYS A 395 25.91 24.55 -23.02
N TYR A 396 25.77 23.24 -23.21
CA TYR A 396 26.94 22.35 -23.19
C TYR A 396 27.82 22.56 -24.42
N LEU A 397 27.25 22.69 -25.61
CA LEU A 397 27.99 22.93 -26.86
C LEU A 397 28.69 24.29 -26.83
N GLU A 398 28.08 25.35 -26.25
CA GLU A 398 28.73 26.61 -25.95
C GLU A 398 29.92 26.44 -24.99
N ALA A 399 29.71 25.68 -23.88
CA ALA A 399 30.77 25.48 -22.89
C ALA A 399 31.99 24.75 -23.47
N ILE A 400 31.81 23.83 -24.39
CA ILE A 400 32.89 23.14 -25.12
C ILE A 400 33.35 23.91 -26.38
N LYS A 401 32.85 25.13 -26.59
CA LYS A 401 33.18 26.01 -27.72
C LYS A 401 32.94 25.42 -29.11
N LEU A 402 31.97 24.54 -29.23
CA LEU A 402 31.58 23.96 -30.51
C LEU A 402 30.62 24.87 -31.27
N VAL A 403 29.77 25.64 -30.59
CA VAL A 403 28.88 26.65 -31.15
C VAL A 403 29.72 27.93 -31.24
N GLY A 404 30.16 28.30 -32.41
CA GLY A 404 31.06 29.43 -32.68
C GLY A 404 32.25 29.05 -33.55
N ALA A 405 32.48 27.76 -33.80
CA ALA A 405 33.51 27.32 -34.73
C ALA A 405 32.95 26.96 -36.14
N VAL A 406 31.64 27.07 -36.31
CA VAL A 406 30.89 26.73 -37.57
C VAL A 406 30.20 27.99 -38.18
N ALA A 407 30.63 29.22 -37.79
CA ALA A 407 30.16 30.49 -38.38
C ALA A 407 31.24 31.06 -39.31
#